data_7cac6e518a50acd16630a039d0995a64
#
_entry.id   7cac6e518a50acd16630a039d0995a64
#
_cell.length_a   1.000
_cell.length_b   1.000
_cell.length_c   1.000
_cell.angle_alpha   90.00
_cell.angle_beta   90.00
_cell.angle_gamma   90.00
#
_symmetry.space_group_name_H-M   'P 1'
#
loop_
_entity.id
_entity.type
_entity.pdbx_description
1 polymer ?
#
loop_
_entity_poly.entity_id
_entity_poly.type
_entity_poly.pdbx_seq_one_letter_code
_entity_poly.pdbx_strand_id
1 'polypeptide(L)'
;MRKFSVTAWALCAGLGMLAAGCGQIDMLNSKMAFKDANGLYQAQDYRGAMDKYKEALELDEAGTGPAGAYFFMANSADNLFRPAKKGEPANDKFLADAVEGYRKAAESSADPKIKKLALEYLVAAYNNPDKLNDPGQAEPILQRMIEMDPKDTANILALAKIYEDSGIYDQAEQMLIKAREVAPKDPAVYMQLAGYYNRQGEFDKTIEALQQRAEKEPNNPEAHYTIATYYWDKAYRDFRLSEADKRKYVQSGVELVDKALSIKSDYTEAMVYKNLLLRLQANMEKDPATQQRLLKEADTLRDKAQEMRKVKQAGA
;
A
#
# COMPACT_ATOMS: atom_id res chain seq x y z
N MET A 1 -26.23 -32.25 73.75
CA MET A 1 -26.66 -31.01 73.08
C MET A 1 -25.42 -30.19 72.71
N ARG A 2 -25.03 -30.24 71.42
CA ARG A 2 -23.85 -29.51 70.93
C ARG A 2 -24.29 -28.14 70.36
N LYS A 3 -23.82 -27.08 70.97
CA LYS A 3 -23.97 -25.73 70.42
C LYS A 3 -22.91 -25.54 69.28
N PHE A 4 -23.34 -25.53 68.06
CA PHE A 4 -22.48 -25.12 66.94
C PHE A 4 -22.43 -23.57 66.84
N SER A 5 -21.25 -23.06 66.87
CA SER A 5 -20.93 -21.62 66.80
C SER A 5 -21.16 -21.03 65.45
N VAL A 6 -22.02 -20.05 65.34
CA VAL A 6 -22.41 -19.30 64.12
C VAL A 6 -21.36 -18.27 63.71
N THR A 7 -20.19 -18.20 64.39
CA THR A 7 -19.17 -17.13 64.19
C THR A 7 -18.14 -17.40 63.10
N ALA A 8 -18.11 -18.61 62.48
CA ALA A 8 -17.09 -18.91 61.46
C ALA A 8 -17.47 -18.50 60.03
N TRP A 9 -18.75 -18.22 59.74
CA TRP A 9 -19.20 -17.89 58.38
C TRP A 9 -19.17 -16.40 58.02
N ALA A 10 -19.11 -15.53 59.00
CA ALA A 10 -19.10 -14.07 58.81
C ALA A 10 -17.70 -13.53 58.35
N LEU A 11 -16.62 -14.23 58.71
CA LEU A 11 -15.25 -13.79 58.35
C LEU A 11 -14.84 -14.14 56.90
N CYS A 12 -15.38 -15.22 56.32
CA CYS A 12 -15.10 -15.56 54.93
C CYS A 12 -15.89 -14.72 53.89
N ALA A 13 -17.09 -14.22 54.28
CA ALA A 13 -17.87 -13.35 53.39
C ALA A 13 -17.31 -11.92 53.35
N GLY A 14 -16.66 -11.42 54.41
CA GLY A 14 -16.05 -10.09 54.43
C GLY A 14 -14.77 -9.98 53.61
N LEU A 15 -13.95 -11.02 53.54
CA LEU A 15 -12.72 -11.05 52.72
C LEU A 15 -13.02 -11.19 51.23
N GLY A 16 -14.08 -11.87 50.85
CA GLY A 16 -14.50 -11.99 49.43
C GLY A 16 -15.07 -10.68 48.84
N MET A 17 -15.72 -9.84 49.68
CA MET A 17 -16.23 -8.54 49.23
C MET A 17 -15.14 -7.48 49.10
N LEU A 18 -14.06 -7.55 49.89
CA LEU A 18 -12.92 -6.63 49.74
C LEU A 18 -12.10 -6.92 48.49
N ALA A 19 -11.91 -8.16 48.11
CA ALA A 19 -11.20 -8.52 46.88
C ALA A 19 -12.00 -8.17 45.61
N ALA A 20 -13.34 -8.32 45.65
CA ALA A 20 -14.20 -7.91 44.53
C ALA A 20 -14.27 -6.37 44.38
N GLY A 21 -14.11 -5.61 45.44
CA GLY A 21 -14.08 -4.14 45.41
C GLY A 21 -12.79 -3.56 44.81
N CYS A 22 -11.63 -4.17 45.06
CA CYS A 22 -10.35 -3.70 44.51
C CYS A 22 -10.33 -3.84 42.98
N GLY A 23 -10.73 -4.98 42.41
CA GLY A 23 -10.73 -5.17 40.96
C GLY A 23 -11.68 -4.23 40.18
N GLN A 24 -12.80 -3.79 40.83
CA GLN A 24 -13.69 -2.80 40.18
C GLN A 24 -13.09 -1.39 40.23
N ILE A 25 -12.33 -1.04 41.25
CA ILE A 25 -11.63 0.24 41.36
C ILE A 25 -10.48 0.27 40.30
N ASP A 26 -9.71 -0.80 40.20
CA ASP A 26 -8.60 -0.90 39.25
C ASP A 26 -9.10 -0.83 37.79
N MET A 27 -10.21 -1.48 37.46
CA MET A 27 -10.84 -1.37 36.14
C MET A 27 -11.34 0.06 35.85
N LEU A 28 -11.86 0.79 36.86
CA LEU A 28 -12.28 2.18 36.67
C LEU A 28 -11.06 3.08 36.44
N ASN A 29 -10.00 2.90 37.24
CA ASN A 29 -8.74 3.64 37.13
C ASN A 29 -8.08 3.37 35.79
N SER A 30 -8.07 2.12 35.31
CA SER A 30 -7.60 1.75 33.96
C SER A 30 -8.34 2.52 32.84
N LYS A 31 -9.68 2.60 32.92
CA LYS A 31 -10.48 3.36 31.95
C LYS A 31 -10.21 4.87 32.02
N MET A 32 -9.96 5.41 33.21
CA MET A 32 -9.59 6.83 33.39
C MET A 32 -8.20 7.11 32.81
N ALA A 33 -7.20 6.28 33.10
CA ALA A 33 -5.86 6.40 32.56
C ALA A 33 -5.88 6.29 31.03
N PHE A 34 -6.68 5.38 30.46
CA PHE A 34 -6.88 5.25 29.02
C PHE A 34 -7.51 6.49 28.39
N LYS A 35 -8.51 7.10 29.03
CA LYS A 35 -9.14 8.34 28.56
C LYS A 35 -8.13 9.50 28.56
N ASP A 36 -7.32 9.62 29.60
CA ASP A 36 -6.28 10.64 29.71
C ASP A 36 -5.21 10.43 28.63
N ALA A 37 -4.80 9.16 28.41
CA ALA A 37 -3.89 8.78 27.34
C ALA A 37 -4.40 9.20 25.96
N ASN A 38 -5.70 8.99 25.67
CA ASN A 38 -6.33 9.42 24.42
C ASN A 38 -6.27 10.94 24.24
N GLY A 39 -6.44 11.70 25.31
CA GLY A 39 -6.31 13.17 25.30
C GLY A 39 -4.88 13.61 24.92
N LEU A 40 -3.89 13.01 25.56
CA LEU A 40 -2.47 13.27 25.28
C LEU A 40 -2.09 12.84 23.84
N TYR A 41 -2.59 11.69 23.40
CA TYR A 41 -2.38 11.21 22.03
C TYR A 41 -2.93 12.19 20.98
N GLN A 42 -4.15 12.69 21.18
CA GLN A 42 -4.75 13.70 20.29
C GLN A 42 -3.98 15.02 20.31
N ALA A 43 -3.41 15.39 21.46
CA ALA A 43 -2.52 16.54 21.60
C ALA A 43 -1.10 16.28 21.03
N GLN A 44 -0.83 15.10 20.49
CA GLN A 44 0.49 14.65 19.97
C GLN A 44 1.59 14.58 21.06
N ASP A 45 1.22 14.59 22.33
CA ASP A 45 2.12 14.23 23.41
C ASP A 45 2.23 12.70 23.49
N TYR A 46 2.96 12.13 22.51
CA TYR A 46 3.09 10.67 22.40
C TYR A 46 3.85 10.04 23.58
N ARG A 47 4.73 10.80 24.25
CA ARG A 47 5.43 10.27 25.43
C ARG A 47 4.48 10.16 26.61
N GLY A 48 3.78 11.24 26.93
CA GLY A 48 2.76 11.22 27.98
C GLY A 48 1.64 10.22 27.70
N ALA A 49 1.22 10.12 26.42
CA ALA A 49 0.23 9.13 26.00
C ALA A 49 0.71 7.70 26.23
N MET A 50 1.95 7.36 25.83
CA MET A 50 2.55 6.04 26.03
C MET A 50 2.59 5.64 27.51
N ASP A 51 3.02 6.56 28.38
CA ASP A 51 3.10 6.32 29.82
C ASP A 51 1.70 6.08 30.44
N LYS A 52 0.69 6.85 30.00
CA LYS A 52 -0.70 6.69 30.46
C LYS A 52 -1.38 5.44 29.90
N TYR A 53 -1.10 5.03 28.65
CA TYR A 53 -1.57 3.73 28.15
C TYR A 53 -0.93 2.57 28.91
N LYS A 54 0.35 2.68 29.26
CA LYS A 54 1.04 1.69 30.09
C LYS A 54 0.40 1.58 31.48
N GLU A 55 0.13 2.70 32.15
CA GLU A 55 -0.60 2.75 33.41
C GLU A 55 -1.96 2.06 33.32
N ALA A 56 -2.72 2.33 32.22
CA ALA A 56 -4.02 1.70 32.00
C ALA A 56 -3.91 0.18 31.87
N LEU A 57 -2.87 -0.33 31.19
CA LEU A 57 -2.62 -1.76 31.01
C LEU A 57 -2.13 -2.45 32.30
N GLU A 58 -1.32 -1.77 33.13
CA GLU A 58 -0.85 -2.28 34.39
C GLU A 58 -1.99 -2.43 35.42
N LEU A 59 -3.00 -1.55 35.38
CA LEU A 59 -4.19 -1.59 36.23
C LEU A 59 -5.20 -2.66 35.80
N ASP A 60 -5.02 -3.27 34.63
CA ASP A 60 -5.93 -4.27 34.06
C ASP A 60 -5.26 -5.65 33.96
N GLU A 61 -4.84 -6.21 35.06
CA GLU A 61 -4.21 -7.55 35.13
C GLU A 61 -5.10 -8.68 34.56
N ALA A 62 -6.41 -8.47 34.50
CA ALA A 62 -7.35 -9.47 33.97
C ALA A 62 -7.48 -9.44 32.44
N GLY A 63 -6.80 -8.51 31.73
CA GLY A 63 -6.86 -8.41 30.28
C GLY A 63 -8.21 -7.96 29.71
N THR A 64 -9.06 -7.35 30.54
CA THR A 64 -10.38 -6.82 30.16
C THR A 64 -10.36 -5.32 29.85
N GLY A 65 -9.15 -4.76 29.75
CA GLY A 65 -8.88 -3.34 29.59
C GLY A 65 -9.43 -2.70 28.34
N PRO A 66 -9.25 -1.39 28.22
CA PRO A 66 -9.80 -0.66 27.12
C PRO A 66 -9.31 -1.23 25.79
N ALA A 67 -10.26 -1.64 24.94
CA ALA A 67 -9.95 -2.14 23.62
C ALA A 67 -9.05 -1.13 22.88
N GLY A 68 -7.89 -1.59 22.40
CA GLY A 68 -6.94 -0.77 21.69
C GLY A 68 -5.81 -0.16 22.53
N ALA A 69 -5.75 -0.34 23.85
CA ALA A 69 -4.69 0.24 24.67
C ALA A 69 -3.28 -0.16 24.19
N TYR A 70 -3.06 -1.45 23.91
CA TYR A 70 -1.80 -1.92 23.32
C TYR A 70 -1.50 -1.28 21.98
N PHE A 71 -2.52 -1.12 21.13
CA PHE A 71 -2.36 -0.51 19.81
C PHE A 71 -1.95 0.96 19.91
N PHE A 72 -2.66 1.76 20.69
CA PHE A 72 -2.37 3.19 20.81
C PHE A 72 -1.07 3.46 21.58
N MET A 73 -0.71 2.61 22.55
CA MET A 73 0.61 2.65 23.19
C MET A 73 1.72 2.40 22.18
N ALA A 74 1.58 1.35 21.37
CA ALA A 74 2.51 1.02 20.30
C ALA A 74 2.62 2.14 19.26
N ASN A 75 1.49 2.71 18.85
CA ASN A 75 1.47 3.80 17.89
C ASN A 75 2.10 5.09 18.45
N SER A 76 1.93 5.34 19.75
CA SER A 76 2.65 6.43 20.43
C SER A 76 4.16 6.22 20.39
N ALA A 77 4.63 5.01 20.67
CA ALA A 77 6.04 4.65 20.57
C ALA A 77 6.56 4.77 19.13
N ASP A 78 5.79 4.30 18.14
CA ASP A 78 6.15 4.42 16.72
C ASP A 78 6.29 5.88 16.26
N ASN A 79 5.42 6.78 16.75
CA ASN A 79 5.52 8.22 16.49
C ASN A 79 6.73 8.89 17.19
N LEU A 80 7.27 8.30 18.25
CA LEU A 80 8.48 8.77 18.92
C LEU A 80 9.76 8.31 18.21
N PHE A 81 9.72 7.21 17.49
CA PHE A 81 10.86 6.72 16.72
C PHE A 81 11.27 7.72 15.63
N ARG A 82 12.57 7.97 15.51
CA ARG A 82 13.16 8.86 14.51
C ARG A 82 14.08 8.06 13.60
N PRO A 83 13.74 7.86 12.29
CA PRO A 83 14.61 7.13 11.36
C PRO A 83 16.04 7.65 11.30
N ALA A 84 16.22 8.97 11.34
CA ALA A 84 17.54 9.61 11.32
C ALA A 84 18.41 9.28 12.55
N LYS A 85 17.83 8.68 13.59
CA LYS A 85 18.50 8.26 14.83
C LYS A 85 18.53 6.74 15.00
N LYS A 86 18.30 6.01 13.93
CA LYS A 86 18.41 4.54 13.92
C LYS A 86 19.83 4.12 14.32
N GLY A 87 19.94 3.21 15.25
CA GLY A 87 21.21 2.79 15.89
C GLY A 87 21.47 3.43 17.27
N GLU A 88 20.71 4.47 17.67
CA GLU A 88 20.74 5.00 19.03
C GLU A 88 19.84 4.13 19.92
N PRO A 89 20.35 3.50 21.01
CA PRO A 89 19.55 2.54 21.81
C PRO A 89 18.25 3.11 22.36
N ALA A 90 18.25 4.37 22.79
CA ALA A 90 17.05 5.02 23.33
C ALA A 90 15.97 5.27 22.24
N ASN A 91 16.39 5.51 21.00
CA ASN A 91 15.50 5.70 19.85
C ASN A 91 14.98 4.34 19.35
N ASP A 92 15.87 3.37 19.21
CA ASP A 92 15.51 2.04 18.70
C ASP A 92 14.58 1.28 19.66
N LYS A 93 14.66 1.61 20.97
CA LYS A 93 13.71 1.11 21.96
C LYS A 93 12.27 1.49 21.64
N PHE A 94 12.01 2.68 21.10
CA PHE A 94 10.65 3.08 20.70
C PHE A 94 10.11 2.18 19.60
N LEU A 95 10.94 1.82 18.61
CA LEU A 95 10.53 0.91 17.54
C LEU A 95 10.28 -0.52 18.08
N ALA A 96 11.13 -0.98 19.00
CA ALA A 96 10.94 -2.27 19.67
C ALA A 96 9.65 -2.31 20.51
N ASP A 97 9.38 -1.26 21.30
CA ASP A 97 8.16 -1.12 22.09
C ASP A 97 6.91 -1.05 21.18
N ALA A 98 7.01 -0.38 20.02
CA ALA A 98 5.93 -0.32 19.03
C ALA A 98 5.61 -1.71 18.47
N VAL A 99 6.61 -2.45 18.00
CA VAL A 99 6.43 -3.80 17.44
C VAL A 99 5.83 -4.76 18.47
N GLU A 100 6.33 -4.74 19.70
CA GLU A 100 5.81 -5.58 20.78
C GLU A 100 4.35 -5.23 21.11
N GLY A 101 4.03 -3.95 21.22
CA GLY A 101 2.67 -3.49 21.49
C GLY A 101 1.69 -3.82 20.36
N TYR A 102 2.10 -3.66 19.08
CA TYR A 102 1.28 -4.08 17.95
C TYR A 102 1.06 -5.59 17.94
N ARG A 103 2.08 -6.40 18.27
CA ARG A 103 1.93 -7.85 18.41
C ARG A 103 0.89 -8.22 19.45
N LYS A 104 0.99 -7.62 20.64
CA LYS A 104 0.00 -7.81 21.72
C LYS A 104 -1.40 -7.37 21.30
N ALA A 105 -1.53 -6.23 20.62
CA ALA A 105 -2.82 -5.76 20.11
C ALA A 105 -3.42 -6.73 19.08
N ALA A 106 -2.62 -7.30 18.18
CA ALA A 106 -3.06 -8.27 17.18
C ALA A 106 -3.51 -9.60 17.82
N GLU A 107 -2.93 -9.99 18.95
CA GLU A 107 -3.26 -11.23 19.66
C GLU A 107 -4.44 -11.06 20.61
N SER A 108 -4.42 -10.04 21.45
CA SER A 108 -5.32 -9.90 22.62
C SER A 108 -6.54 -9.02 22.39
N SER A 109 -6.54 -8.10 21.41
CA SER A 109 -7.69 -7.19 21.22
C SER A 109 -8.97 -7.96 20.90
N ALA A 110 -10.06 -7.60 21.56
CA ALA A 110 -11.39 -8.10 21.26
C ALA A 110 -12.00 -7.43 19.99
N ASP A 111 -11.48 -6.24 19.62
CA ASP A 111 -11.94 -5.50 18.44
C ASP A 111 -11.22 -5.98 17.17
N PRO A 112 -11.95 -6.57 16.20
CA PRO A 112 -11.36 -7.04 14.94
C PRO A 112 -10.68 -5.94 14.13
N LYS A 113 -11.16 -4.69 14.23
CA LYS A 113 -10.56 -3.55 13.56
C LYS A 113 -9.18 -3.22 14.14
N ILE A 114 -9.07 -3.24 15.45
CA ILE A 114 -7.77 -3.03 16.12
C ILE A 114 -6.80 -4.16 15.79
N LYS A 115 -7.27 -5.42 15.75
CA LYS A 115 -6.43 -6.55 15.31
C LYS A 115 -5.90 -6.33 13.89
N LYS A 116 -6.78 -5.96 12.94
CA LYS A 116 -6.38 -5.69 11.56
C LYS A 116 -5.35 -4.56 11.50
N LEU A 117 -5.64 -3.42 12.13
CA LEU A 117 -4.72 -2.29 12.19
C LEU A 117 -3.36 -2.68 12.78
N ALA A 118 -3.35 -3.43 13.87
CA ALA A 118 -2.10 -3.87 14.49
C ALA A 118 -1.24 -4.73 13.55
N LEU A 119 -1.87 -5.64 12.78
CA LEU A 119 -1.18 -6.43 11.77
C LEU A 119 -0.64 -5.56 10.63
N GLU A 120 -1.42 -4.59 10.15
CA GLU A 120 -0.99 -3.63 9.12
C GLU A 120 0.22 -2.81 9.57
N TYR A 121 0.23 -2.32 10.81
CA TYR A 121 1.37 -1.58 11.36
C TYR A 121 2.59 -2.46 11.60
N LEU A 122 2.42 -3.73 11.97
CA LEU A 122 3.53 -4.70 12.04
C LEU A 122 4.16 -4.92 10.67
N VAL A 123 3.35 -5.15 9.64
CA VAL A 123 3.84 -5.27 8.25
C VAL A 123 4.61 -4.02 7.85
N ALA A 124 4.06 -2.84 8.13
CA ALA A 124 4.73 -1.57 7.83
C ALA A 124 6.05 -1.40 8.60
N ALA A 125 6.12 -1.81 9.87
CA ALA A 125 7.34 -1.73 10.66
C ALA A 125 8.44 -2.68 10.13
N TYR A 126 8.06 -3.90 9.75
CA TYR A 126 9.01 -4.89 9.21
C TYR A 126 9.45 -4.58 7.79
N ASN A 127 8.54 -4.11 6.92
CA ASN A 127 8.85 -3.91 5.50
C ASN A 127 9.52 -2.56 5.20
N ASN A 128 9.50 -1.60 6.13
CA ASN A 128 10.07 -0.28 5.91
C ASN A 128 11.59 -0.29 6.08
N PRO A 129 12.38 0.11 5.03
CA PRO A 129 13.85 0.20 5.10
C PRO A 129 14.38 1.12 6.21
N ASP A 130 13.62 2.17 6.53
CA ASP A 130 13.96 3.13 7.59
C ASP A 130 13.63 2.62 9.00
N LYS A 131 12.91 1.51 9.11
CA LYS A 131 12.55 0.84 10.36
C LYS A 131 13.34 -0.47 10.50
N LEU A 132 12.66 -1.62 10.53
CA LEU A 132 13.30 -2.91 10.75
C LEU A 132 13.96 -3.47 9.49
N ASN A 133 13.36 -3.24 8.31
CA ASN A 133 13.83 -3.78 7.04
C ASN A 133 14.01 -5.31 7.06
N ASP A 134 13.01 -5.99 7.59
CA ASP A 134 12.97 -7.46 7.69
C ASP A 134 11.68 -8.01 7.04
N PRO A 135 11.61 -8.06 5.71
CA PRO A 135 10.42 -8.52 5.00
C PRO A 135 10.06 -9.99 5.30
N GLY A 136 11.02 -10.80 5.75
CA GLY A 136 10.77 -12.17 6.18
C GLY A 136 9.82 -12.28 7.38
N GLN A 137 9.79 -11.26 8.26
CA GLN A 137 8.82 -11.19 9.36
C GLN A 137 7.47 -10.64 8.91
N ALA A 138 7.42 -9.85 7.84
CA ALA A 138 6.16 -9.32 7.29
C ALA A 138 5.36 -10.41 6.53
N GLU A 139 6.05 -11.35 5.88
CA GLU A 139 5.43 -12.42 5.09
C GLU A 139 4.38 -13.22 5.86
N PRO A 140 4.67 -13.88 7.02
CA PRO A 140 3.69 -14.68 7.75
C PRO A 140 2.51 -13.84 8.27
N ILE A 141 2.73 -12.55 8.54
CA ILE A 141 1.67 -11.64 8.95
C ILE A 141 0.71 -11.40 7.79
N LEU A 142 1.22 -11.11 6.59
CA LEU A 142 0.40 -10.93 5.39
C LEU A 142 -0.34 -12.21 5.01
N GLN A 143 0.29 -13.38 5.12
CA GLN A 143 -0.39 -14.66 4.90
C GLN A 143 -1.59 -14.81 5.84
N ARG A 144 -1.41 -14.54 7.14
CA ARG A 144 -2.50 -14.54 8.13
C ARG A 144 -3.60 -13.52 7.78
N MET A 145 -3.24 -12.32 7.34
CA MET A 145 -4.21 -11.29 6.93
C MET A 145 -5.03 -11.74 5.71
N ILE A 146 -4.40 -12.40 4.74
CA ILE A 146 -5.07 -12.98 3.57
C ILE A 146 -6.00 -14.15 3.96
N GLU A 147 -5.63 -14.95 4.95
CA GLU A 147 -6.52 -15.99 5.51
C GLU A 147 -7.74 -15.38 6.21
N MET A 148 -7.56 -14.28 6.93
CA MET A 148 -8.64 -13.56 7.60
C MET A 148 -9.60 -12.87 6.62
N ASP A 149 -9.07 -12.30 5.55
CA ASP A 149 -9.85 -11.65 4.48
C ASP A 149 -9.26 -11.99 3.09
N PRO A 150 -9.67 -13.11 2.49
CA PRO A 150 -9.16 -13.54 1.19
C PRO A 150 -9.52 -12.60 0.02
N LYS A 151 -10.41 -11.62 0.25
CA LYS A 151 -10.84 -10.65 -0.76
C LYS A 151 -10.10 -9.30 -0.65
N ASP A 152 -9.31 -9.10 0.38
CA ASP A 152 -8.49 -7.91 0.52
C ASP A 152 -7.29 -7.97 -0.43
N THR A 153 -7.46 -7.40 -1.63
CA THR A 153 -6.41 -7.37 -2.66
C THR A 153 -5.16 -6.62 -2.23
N ALA A 154 -5.28 -5.65 -1.30
CA ALA A 154 -4.12 -4.89 -0.83
C ALA A 154 -3.11 -5.79 -0.12
N ASN A 155 -3.57 -6.74 0.71
CA ASN A 155 -2.70 -7.70 1.38
C ASN A 155 -2.04 -8.66 0.39
N ILE A 156 -2.79 -9.11 -0.63
CA ILE A 156 -2.25 -10.01 -1.67
C ILE A 156 -1.18 -9.30 -2.49
N LEU A 157 -1.41 -8.04 -2.88
CA LEU A 157 -0.44 -7.23 -3.61
C LEU A 157 0.79 -6.88 -2.77
N ALA A 158 0.61 -6.62 -1.46
CA ALA A 158 1.72 -6.41 -0.54
C ALA A 158 2.61 -7.64 -0.43
N LEU A 159 2.02 -8.83 -0.34
CA LEU A 159 2.78 -10.09 -0.31
C LEU A 159 3.49 -10.35 -1.64
N ALA A 160 2.84 -10.08 -2.78
CA ALA A 160 3.47 -10.13 -4.09
C ALA A 160 4.73 -9.25 -4.17
N LYS A 161 4.64 -8.04 -3.62
CA LYS A 161 5.77 -7.11 -3.58
C LYS A 161 6.92 -7.62 -2.72
N ILE A 162 6.63 -8.21 -1.56
CA ILE A 162 7.66 -8.82 -0.70
C ILE A 162 8.38 -9.96 -1.44
N TYR A 163 7.64 -10.83 -2.12
CA TYR A 163 8.23 -11.90 -2.91
C TYR A 163 9.09 -11.37 -4.06
N GLU A 164 8.62 -10.34 -4.76
CA GLU A 164 9.39 -9.70 -5.83
C GLU A 164 10.70 -9.10 -5.30
N ASP A 165 10.63 -8.31 -4.22
CA ASP A 165 11.80 -7.67 -3.60
C ASP A 165 12.81 -8.69 -3.04
N SER A 166 12.32 -9.86 -2.66
CA SER A 166 13.14 -10.99 -2.20
C SER A 166 13.68 -11.87 -3.34
N GLY A 167 13.35 -11.55 -4.61
CA GLY A 167 13.76 -12.32 -5.78
C GLY A 167 13.00 -13.64 -5.97
N ILE A 168 11.89 -13.85 -5.26
CA ILE A 168 11.04 -15.06 -5.34
C ILE A 168 9.95 -14.80 -6.40
N TYR A 169 10.38 -14.63 -7.65
CA TYR A 169 9.54 -14.15 -8.74
C TYR A 169 8.33 -15.02 -9.04
N ASP A 170 8.46 -16.35 -8.98
CA ASP A 170 7.34 -17.26 -9.25
C ASP A 170 6.19 -17.07 -8.24
N GLN A 171 6.50 -16.87 -6.97
CA GLN A 171 5.49 -16.61 -5.94
C GLN A 171 4.90 -15.20 -6.08
N ALA A 172 5.70 -14.21 -6.46
CA ALA A 172 5.22 -12.88 -6.76
C ALA A 172 4.18 -12.89 -7.89
N GLU A 173 4.48 -13.59 -9.00
CA GLU A 173 3.55 -13.76 -10.13
C GLU A 173 2.25 -14.44 -9.68
N GLN A 174 2.34 -15.53 -8.90
CA GLN A 174 1.17 -16.24 -8.38
C GLN A 174 0.27 -15.33 -7.52
N MET A 175 0.85 -14.50 -6.65
CA MET A 175 0.08 -13.55 -5.84
C MET A 175 -0.59 -12.47 -6.70
N LEU A 176 0.10 -11.95 -7.72
CA LEU A 176 -0.48 -10.99 -8.65
C LEU A 176 -1.64 -11.58 -9.46
N ILE A 177 -1.50 -12.83 -9.92
CA ILE A 177 -2.58 -13.56 -10.59
C ILE A 177 -3.76 -13.76 -9.63
N LYS A 178 -3.50 -14.16 -8.37
CA LYS A 178 -4.53 -14.28 -7.34
C LYS A 178 -5.25 -12.95 -7.10
N ALA A 179 -4.53 -11.83 -7.04
CA ALA A 179 -5.15 -10.50 -6.91
C ALA A 179 -6.09 -10.20 -8.08
N ARG A 180 -5.71 -10.55 -9.33
CA ARG A 180 -6.56 -10.43 -10.52
C ARG A 180 -7.82 -11.30 -10.44
N GLU A 181 -7.71 -12.52 -9.93
CA GLU A 181 -8.87 -13.42 -9.73
C GLU A 181 -9.85 -12.87 -8.68
N VAL A 182 -9.32 -12.30 -7.60
CA VAL A 182 -10.12 -11.70 -6.52
C VAL A 182 -10.81 -10.42 -6.96
N ALA A 183 -10.11 -9.57 -7.71
CA ALA A 183 -10.63 -8.28 -8.16
C ALA A 183 -10.50 -8.11 -9.70
N PRO A 184 -11.23 -8.90 -10.50
CA PRO A 184 -11.08 -8.93 -11.96
C PRO A 184 -11.58 -7.65 -12.68
N LYS A 185 -12.18 -6.72 -11.93
CA LYS A 185 -12.65 -5.42 -12.45
C LYS A 185 -11.81 -4.24 -11.95
N ASP A 186 -10.85 -4.48 -11.08
CA ASP A 186 -10.01 -3.42 -10.53
C ASP A 186 -8.83 -3.13 -11.49
N PRO A 187 -8.80 -1.96 -12.15
CA PRO A 187 -7.72 -1.60 -13.06
C PRO A 187 -6.35 -1.55 -12.39
N ALA A 188 -6.29 -1.26 -11.08
CA ALA A 188 -5.04 -1.18 -10.34
C ALA A 188 -4.29 -2.52 -10.31
N VAL A 189 -5.03 -3.63 -10.24
CA VAL A 189 -4.43 -4.97 -10.24
C VAL A 189 -3.70 -5.25 -11.55
N TYR A 190 -4.28 -4.84 -12.68
CA TYR A 190 -3.65 -5.00 -14.00
C TYR A 190 -2.42 -4.11 -14.16
N MET A 191 -2.43 -2.93 -13.55
CA MET A 191 -1.25 -2.06 -13.50
C MET A 191 -0.12 -2.68 -12.68
N GLN A 192 -0.42 -3.33 -11.57
CA GLN A 192 0.59 -4.05 -10.78
C GLN A 192 1.18 -5.24 -11.56
N LEU A 193 0.35 -6.03 -12.24
CA LEU A 193 0.79 -7.09 -13.14
C LEU A 193 1.70 -6.56 -14.26
N ALA A 194 1.26 -5.51 -14.95
CA ALA A 194 2.05 -4.91 -16.02
C ALA A 194 3.39 -4.36 -15.52
N GLY A 195 3.39 -3.71 -14.35
CA GLY A 195 4.61 -3.20 -13.71
C GLY A 195 5.57 -4.34 -13.36
N TYR A 196 5.07 -5.43 -12.82
CA TYR A 196 5.85 -6.62 -12.52
C TYR A 196 6.48 -7.21 -13.79
N TYR A 197 5.68 -7.53 -14.83
CA TYR A 197 6.18 -8.10 -16.08
C TYR A 197 7.20 -7.18 -16.78
N ASN A 198 6.97 -5.86 -16.72
CA ASN A 198 7.92 -4.90 -17.28
C ASN A 198 9.28 -4.94 -16.56
N ARG A 199 9.30 -5.04 -15.23
CA ARG A 199 10.56 -5.18 -14.46
C ARG A 199 11.26 -6.51 -14.74
N GLN A 200 10.50 -7.57 -15.07
CA GLN A 200 11.06 -8.87 -15.48
C GLN A 200 11.50 -8.89 -16.96
N GLY A 201 11.25 -7.82 -17.73
CA GLY A 201 11.57 -7.77 -19.17
C GLY A 201 10.59 -8.53 -20.07
N GLU A 202 9.46 -8.97 -19.53
CA GLU A 202 8.41 -9.75 -20.20
C GLU A 202 7.46 -8.81 -20.96
N PHE A 203 7.95 -8.25 -22.09
CA PHE A 203 7.22 -7.22 -22.82
C PHE A 203 5.81 -7.65 -23.25
N ASP A 204 5.65 -8.86 -23.79
CA ASP A 204 4.36 -9.33 -24.28
C ASP A 204 3.33 -9.48 -23.15
N LYS A 205 3.73 -10.02 -21.99
CA LYS A 205 2.88 -10.10 -20.81
C LYS A 205 2.54 -8.71 -20.24
N THR A 206 3.48 -7.76 -20.33
CA THR A 206 3.25 -6.36 -19.95
C THR A 206 2.13 -5.76 -20.78
N ILE A 207 2.21 -5.92 -22.11
CA ILE A 207 1.21 -5.41 -23.03
C ILE A 207 -0.14 -6.09 -22.82
N GLU A 208 -0.17 -7.41 -22.63
CA GLU A 208 -1.40 -8.15 -22.33
C GLU A 208 -2.10 -7.62 -21.08
N ALA A 209 -1.37 -7.44 -19.98
CA ALA A 209 -1.94 -6.91 -18.74
C ALA A 209 -2.50 -5.48 -18.91
N LEU A 210 -1.79 -4.62 -19.66
CA LEU A 210 -2.26 -3.27 -19.96
C LEU A 210 -3.49 -3.26 -20.89
N GLN A 211 -3.57 -4.18 -21.85
CA GLN A 211 -4.73 -4.35 -22.71
C GLN A 211 -5.95 -4.80 -21.90
N GLN A 212 -5.77 -5.76 -20.99
CA GLN A 212 -6.82 -6.17 -20.06
C GLN A 212 -7.30 -4.99 -19.19
N ARG A 213 -6.41 -4.10 -18.73
CA ARG A 213 -6.79 -2.85 -18.07
C ARG A 213 -7.65 -1.98 -18.99
N ALA A 214 -7.22 -1.75 -20.23
CA ALA A 214 -7.94 -0.89 -21.16
C ALA A 214 -9.34 -1.43 -21.51
N GLU A 215 -9.54 -2.76 -21.49
CA GLU A 215 -10.85 -3.41 -21.63
C GLU A 215 -11.79 -3.11 -20.44
N LYS A 216 -11.23 -2.95 -19.23
CA LYS A 216 -12.02 -2.57 -18.04
C LYS A 216 -12.31 -1.08 -18.00
N GLU A 217 -11.48 -0.26 -18.65
CA GLU A 217 -11.56 1.20 -18.70
C GLU A 217 -11.63 1.72 -20.14
N PRO A 218 -12.59 1.29 -21.00
CA PRO A 218 -12.58 1.58 -22.44
C PRO A 218 -12.65 3.07 -22.78
N ASN A 219 -13.19 3.89 -21.87
CA ASN A 219 -13.31 5.35 -22.01
C ASN A 219 -12.23 6.12 -21.23
N ASN A 220 -11.26 5.44 -20.66
CA ASN A 220 -10.12 6.09 -20.00
C ASN A 220 -9.00 6.32 -21.03
N PRO A 221 -8.72 7.59 -21.41
CA PRO A 221 -7.66 7.88 -22.39
C PRO A 221 -6.27 7.46 -21.89
N GLU A 222 -6.05 7.49 -20.57
CA GLU A 222 -4.78 7.07 -19.96
C GLU A 222 -4.50 5.59 -20.17
N ALA A 223 -5.51 4.72 -20.14
CA ALA A 223 -5.33 3.29 -20.34
C ALA A 223 -4.74 2.99 -21.73
N HIS A 224 -5.25 3.63 -22.77
CA HIS A 224 -4.74 3.50 -24.13
C HIS A 224 -3.38 4.18 -24.33
N TYR A 225 -3.23 5.39 -23.79
CA TYR A 225 -1.97 6.13 -23.82
C TYR A 225 -0.83 5.34 -23.16
N THR A 226 -1.07 4.72 -22.02
CA THR A 226 -0.05 3.93 -21.32
C THR A 226 0.50 2.81 -22.21
N ILE A 227 -0.33 2.05 -22.89
CA ILE A 227 0.13 0.99 -23.80
C ILE A 227 0.99 1.57 -24.92
N ALA A 228 0.59 2.71 -25.48
CA ALA A 228 1.34 3.38 -26.54
C ALA A 228 2.74 3.82 -26.09
N THR A 229 2.90 4.21 -24.83
CA THR A 229 4.24 4.56 -24.29
C THR A 229 5.18 3.36 -24.26
N TYR A 230 4.67 2.17 -23.92
CA TYR A 230 5.46 0.93 -23.93
C TYR A 230 5.82 0.51 -25.36
N TYR A 231 4.92 0.66 -26.32
CA TYR A 231 5.25 0.39 -27.74
C TYR A 231 6.31 1.36 -28.28
N TRP A 232 6.19 2.65 -27.95
CA TRP A 232 7.21 3.63 -28.32
C TRP A 232 8.56 3.29 -27.68
N ASP A 233 8.60 3.00 -26.40
CA ASP A 233 9.84 2.67 -25.69
C ASP A 233 10.51 1.43 -26.28
N LYS A 234 9.75 0.37 -26.56
CA LYS A 234 10.22 -0.84 -27.23
C LYS A 234 10.79 -0.54 -28.61
N ALA A 235 10.05 0.20 -29.45
CA ALA A 235 10.48 0.54 -30.81
C ALA A 235 11.70 1.46 -30.85
N TYR A 236 11.84 2.34 -29.84
CA TYR A 236 12.93 3.31 -29.78
C TYR A 236 14.20 2.73 -29.19
N ARG A 237 14.12 1.93 -28.13
CA ARG A 237 15.28 1.47 -27.35
C ARG A 237 15.81 0.09 -27.76
N ASP A 238 14.94 -0.80 -28.22
CA ASP A 238 15.41 -2.14 -28.59
C ASP A 238 15.98 -2.16 -30.00
N PHE A 239 17.29 -1.96 -30.09
CA PHE A 239 18.04 -1.96 -31.36
C PHE A 239 18.14 -3.36 -32.02
N ARG A 240 17.73 -4.43 -31.33
CA ARG A 240 17.73 -5.80 -31.84
C ARG A 240 16.48 -6.12 -32.66
N LEU A 241 15.47 -5.23 -32.62
CA LEU A 241 14.23 -5.40 -33.39
C LEU A 241 14.49 -5.38 -34.88
N SER A 242 13.84 -6.28 -35.59
CA SER A 242 13.74 -6.18 -37.06
C SER A 242 13.02 -4.89 -37.44
N GLU A 243 13.29 -4.40 -38.68
CA GLU A 243 12.57 -3.22 -39.18
C GLU A 243 11.05 -3.47 -39.24
N ALA A 244 10.64 -4.71 -39.57
CA ALA A 244 9.24 -5.10 -39.61
C ALA A 244 8.59 -5.03 -38.21
N ASP A 245 9.24 -5.57 -37.18
CA ASP A 245 8.72 -5.52 -35.82
C ASP A 245 8.67 -4.08 -35.31
N LYS A 246 9.69 -3.30 -35.61
CA LYS A 246 9.73 -1.88 -35.23
C LYS A 246 8.56 -1.10 -35.85
N ARG A 247 8.28 -1.34 -37.16
CA ARG A 247 7.12 -0.75 -37.85
C ARG A 247 5.81 -1.18 -37.19
N LYS A 248 5.65 -2.46 -36.87
CA LYS A 248 4.47 -2.98 -36.14
C LYS A 248 4.24 -2.27 -34.82
N TYR A 249 5.27 -2.15 -33.96
CA TYR A 249 5.12 -1.49 -32.67
C TYR A 249 4.81 0.00 -32.82
N VAL A 250 5.45 0.70 -33.76
CA VAL A 250 5.16 2.11 -34.01
C VAL A 250 3.72 2.29 -34.49
N GLN A 251 3.24 1.44 -35.40
CA GLN A 251 1.86 1.46 -35.89
C GLN A 251 0.86 1.25 -34.74
N SER A 252 1.07 0.20 -33.95
CA SER A 252 0.21 -0.07 -32.76
C SER A 252 0.21 1.10 -31.77
N GLY A 253 1.38 1.72 -31.56
CA GLY A 253 1.49 2.90 -30.70
C GLY A 253 0.69 4.09 -31.25
N VAL A 254 0.74 4.36 -32.57
CA VAL A 254 -0.04 5.43 -33.22
C VAL A 254 -1.54 5.18 -33.06
N GLU A 255 -2.03 3.97 -33.32
CA GLU A 255 -3.44 3.61 -33.18
C GLU A 255 -3.96 3.84 -31.75
N LEU A 256 -3.15 3.52 -30.73
CA LEU A 256 -3.51 3.67 -29.33
C LEU A 256 -3.51 5.13 -28.86
N VAL A 257 -2.54 5.96 -29.30
CA VAL A 257 -2.59 7.39 -28.99
C VAL A 257 -3.73 8.08 -29.72
N ASP A 258 -4.09 7.65 -30.93
CA ASP A 258 -5.27 8.14 -31.66
C ASP A 258 -6.55 7.78 -30.90
N LYS A 259 -6.63 6.58 -30.35
CA LYS A 259 -7.74 6.18 -29.50
C LYS A 259 -7.80 7.07 -28.24
N ALA A 260 -6.69 7.31 -27.56
CA ALA A 260 -6.64 8.20 -26.40
C ALA A 260 -7.08 9.63 -26.75
N LEU A 261 -6.63 10.17 -27.88
CA LEU A 261 -7.01 11.51 -28.36
C LEU A 261 -8.46 11.59 -28.84
N SER A 262 -9.04 10.51 -29.33
CA SER A 262 -10.47 10.46 -29.69
C SER A 262 -11.37 10.53 -28.44
N ILE A 263 -10.90 10.01 -27.29
CA ILE A 263 -11.60 10.09 -26.01
C ILE A 263 -11.39 11.47 -25.36
N LYS A 264 -10.15 11.97 -25.40
CA LYS A 264 -9.76 13.26 -24.82
C LYS A 264 -8.87 14.02 -25.81
N SER A 265 -9.49 14.92 -26.60
CA SER A 265 -8.81 15.65 -27.68
C SER A 265 -7.78 16.69 -27.21
N ASP A 266 -7.78 17.03 -25.93
CA ASP A 266 -6.83 17.95 -25.26
C ASP A 266 -5.80 17.23 -24.39
N TYR A 267 -5.63 15.90 -24.58
CA TYR A 267 -4.68 15.10 -23.82
C TYR A 267 -3.25 15.37 -24.29
N THR A 268 -2.61 16.32 -23.64
CA THR A 268 -1.28 16.86 -24.00
C THR A 268 -0.20 15.79 -24.06
N GLU A 269 -0.21 14.84 -23.11
CA GLU A 269 0.77 13.74 -23.05
C GLU A 269 0.63 12.80 -24.24
N ALA A 270 -0.59 12.47 -24.64
CA ALA A 270 -0.85 11.66 -25.83
C ALA A 270 -0.40 12.37 -27.13
N MET A 271 -0.59 13.70 -27.24
CA MET A 271 -0.06 14.47 -28.38
C MET A 271 1.46 14.40 -28.48
N VAL A 272 2.15 14.49 -27.32
CA VAL A 272 3.63 14.37 -27.28
C VAL A 272 4.07 12.99 -27.75
N TYR A 273 3.43 11.91 -27.29
CA TYR A 273 3.81 10.56 -27.73
C TYR A 273 3.40 10.30 -29.17
N LYS A 274 2.28 10.83 -29.67
CA LYS A 274 1.93 10.76 -31.10
C LYS A 274 3.01 11.43 -31.96
N ASN A 275 3.46 12.62 -31.58
CA ASN A 275 4.59 13.30 -32.26
C ASN A 275 5.84 12.41 -32.29
N LEU A 276 6.23 11.77 -31.18
CA LEU A 276 7.40 10.90 -31.11
C LEU A 276 7.25 9.65 -32.01
N LEU A 277 6.08 9.02 -31.99
CA LEU A 277 5.77 7.85 -32.83
C LEU A 277 5.77 8.19 -34.32
N LEU A 278 5.17 9.33 -34.72
CA LEU A 278 5.17 9.79 -36.12
C LEU A 278 6.59 10.09 -36.61
N ARG A 279 7.49 10.61 -35.78
CA ARG A 279 8.90 10.79 -36.14
C ARG A 279 9.62 9.46 -36.31
N LEU A 280 9.36 8.46 -35.47
CA LEU A 280 9.90 7.12 -35.68
C LEU A 280 9.37 6.51 -36.98
N GLN A 281 8.08 6.69 -37.29
CA GLN A 281 7.49 6.24 -38.55
C GLN A 281 8.11 6.93 -39.75
N ALA A 282 8.30 8.26 -39.69
CA ALA A 282 8.95 9.04 -40.73
C ALA A 282 10.40 8.58 -41.02
N ASN A 283 11.15 8.22 -39.97
CA ASN A 283 12.52 7.74 -40.09
C ASN A 283 12.61 6.38 -40.82
N MET A 284 11.53 5.61 -40.82
CA MET A 284 11.43 4.31 -41.50
C MET A 284 10.76 4.41 -42.88
N GLU A 285 10.24 5.59 -43.25
CA GLU A 285 9.54 5.79 -44.52
C GLU A 285 10.52 6.04 -45.67
N LYS A 286 10.27 5.41 -46.82
CA LYS A 286 11.09 5.53 -48.00
C LYS A 286 10.57 6.57 -49.00
N ASP A 287 9.24 6.84 -48.98
CA ASP A 287 8.63 7.87 -49.80
C ASP A 287 8.82 9.26 -49.18
N PRO A 288 9.54 10.17 -49.87
CA PRO A 288 9.82 11.50 -49.33
C PRO A 288 8.56 12.33 -49.04
N ALA A 289 7.50 12.16 -49.83
CA ALA A 289 6.26 12.92 -49.67
C ALA A 289 5.52 12.47 -48.41
N THR A 290 5.43 11.17 -48.18
CA THR A 290 4.86 10.60 -46.96
C THR A 290 5.70 10.95 -45.71
N GLN A 291 7.04 10.89 -45.82
CA GLN A 291 7.94 11.29 -44.76
C GLN A 291 7.70 12.75 -44.33
N GLN A 292 7.64 13.68 -45.27
CA GLN A 292 7.38 15.09 -45.00
C GLN A 292 6.00 15.31 -44.38
N ARG A 293 4.97 14.61 -44.81
CA ARG A 293 3.63 14.66 -44.23
C ARG A 293 3.62 14.25 -42.76
N LEU A 294 4.28 13.12 -42.44
CA LEU A 294 4.40 12.63 -41.04
C LEU A 294 5.14 13.62 -40.18
N LEU A 295 6.25 14.20 -40.63
CA LEU A 295 7.01 15.18 -39.89
C LEU A 295 6.21 16.47 -39.63
N LYS A 296 5.45 16.94 -40.62
CA LYS A 296 4.58 18.12 -40.48
C LYS A 296 3.47 17.88 -39.46
N GLU A 297 2.84 16.68 -39.47
CA GLU A 297 1.84 16.31 -38.47
C GLU A 297 2.47 16.25 -37.08
N ALA A 298 3.65 15.65 -36.95
CA ALA A 298 4.41 15.60 -35.70
C ALA A 298 4.71 16.99 -35.14
N ASP A 299 5.16 17.93 -35.99
CA ASP A 299 5.44 19.33 -35.59
C ASP A 299 4.16 20.03 -35.10
N THR A 300 3.05 19.88 -35.81
CA THR A 300 1.76 20.44 -35.43
C THR A 300 1.32 19.95 -34.04
N LEU A 301 1.47 18.67 -33.74
CA LEU A 301 1.14 18.09 -32.45
C LEU A 301 2.05 18.61 -31.32
N ARG A 302 3.36 18.71 -31.60
CA ARG A 302 4.32 19.28 -30.66
C ARG A 302 3.94 20.71 -30.29
N ASP A 303 3.70 21.56 -31.29
CA ASP A 303 3.41 22.97 -31.11
C ASP A 303 2.10 23.19 -30.35
N LYS A 304 1.05 22.41 -30.70
CA LYS A 304 -0.22 22.40 -29.98
C LYS A 304 -0.04 21.97 -28.52
N ALA A 305 0.72 20.91 -28.26
CA ALA A 305 0.97 20.44 -26.90
C ALA A 305 1.74 21.48 -26.08
N GLN A 306 2.70 22.20 -26.68
CA GLN A 306 3.44 23.26 -26.01
C GLN A 306 2.56 24.46 -25.68
N GLU A 307 1.69 24.87 -26.60
CA GLU A 307 0.76 25.98 -26.38
C GLU A 307 -0.20 25.67 -25.22
N MET A 308 -0.79 24.47 -25.23
CA MET A 308 -1.70 24.05 -24.16
C MET A 308 -1.02 24.00 -22.78
N ARG A 309 0.25 23.58 -22.72
CA ARG A 309 1.02 23.61 -21.46
C ARG A 309 1.24 25.03 -20.96
N LYS A 310 1.56 26.00 -21.86
CA LYS A 310 1.71 27.41 -21.48
C LYS A 310 0.42 28.00 -20.94
N VAL A 311 -0.72 27.74 -21.59
CA VAL A 311 -2.04 28.19 -21.13
C VAL A 311 -2.37 27.64 -19.75
N LYS A 312 -2.11 26.35 -19.53
CA LYS A 312 -2.35 25.71 -18.22
C LYS A 312 -1.47 26.29 -17.11
N GLN A 313 -0.21 26.63 -17.42
CA GLN A 313 0.70 27.24 -16.46
C GLN A 313 0.37 28.72 -16.17
N ALA A 314 -0.18 29.45 -17.15
CA ALA A 314 -0.58 30.84 -16.98
C ALA A 314 -1.94 30.99 -16.25
N GLY A 315 -2.74 29.95 -16.17
CA GLY A 315 -4.05 29.94 -15.50
C GLY A 315 -4.03 29.27 -14.10
N ALA A 316 -2.87 28.78 -13.63
CA ALA A 316 -2.65 28.21 -12.30
C ALA A 316 -1.92 29.20 -11.40
#